data_c95facccb710df5bd5163e884bef5bc5
#
_entry.id   c95facccb710df5bd5163e884bef5bc5
#
_cell.length_a   1.000
_cell.length_b   1.000
_cell.length_c   1.000
_cell.angle_alpha   90.00
_cell.angle_beta   90.00
_cell.angle_gamma   90.00
#
_symmetry.space_group_name_H-M   'P 1'
#
loop_
_entity.id
_entity.type
_entity.pdbx_description
1 polymer ?
#
loop_
_entity_poly.entity_id
_entity_poly.type
_entity_poly.pdbx_seq_one_letter_code
_entity_poly.pdbx_strand_id
1 'polypeptide(L)'
;MDIDIIVKSTKEFEICKNDEVVIKGFKPKWYSSASHFFFNNQTYKIKKKGFFSSEYNIFKSGKLRGEFVHNWKTGYAFKLLDANKSTHSYSMKVEKSNGWLKNDLLCTLFDDNNNAVLSLRYVWKKWKASMQAEIIDSVYENYELLVYTLMLFKLYQQAQSAGAGMVSY
;
A
#
# COMPACT_ATOMS: atom_id res chain seq x y z
N MET A 1 -9.08 -14.62 6.05
CA MET A 1 -9.53 -13.69 7.10
C MET A 1 -9.77 -12.35 6.46
N ASP A 2 -11.01 -11.86 6.46
CA ASP A 2 -11.40 -10.68 5.72
C ASP A 2 -11.11 -9.42 6.53
N ILE A 3 -10.41 -8.49 5.90
CA ILE A 3 -10.05 -7.18 6.45
C ILE A 3 -10.61 -6.12 5.52
N ASP A 4 -11.47 -5.25 6.03
CA ASP A 4 -12.03 -4.15 5.26
C ASP A 4 -11.14 -2.91 5.37
N ILE A 5 -10.93 -2.26 4.21
CA ILE A 5 -10.21 -1.01 4.12
C ILE A 5 -11.18 0.08 3.70
N ILE A 6 -11.47 0.98 4.62
CA ILE A 6 -12.41 2.09 4.41
C ILE A 6 -11.62 3.35 4.06
N VAL A 7 -11.73 3.78 2.82
CA VAL A 7 -11.16 5.06 2.37
C VAL A 7 -12.21 6.16 2.62
N LYS A 8 -12.04 6.94 3.67
CA LYS A 8 -12.96 8.02 4.04
C LYS A 8 -12.81 9.25 3.15
N SER A 9 -11.59 9.53 2.72
CA SER A 9 -11.28 10.66 1.85
C SER A 9 -9.92 10.43 1.16
N THR A 10 -9.50 11.36 0.30
CA THR A 10 -8.13 11.35 -0.27
C THR A 10 -7.02 11.47 0.79
N LYS A 11 -7.40 11.89 2.01
CA LYS A 11 -6.47 12.14 3.12
C LYS A 11 -6.52 11.06 4.21
N GLU A 12 -7.63 10.33 4.34
CA GLU A 12 -7.87 9.45 5.49
C GLU A 12 -8.33 8.07 5.04
N PHE A 13 -7.82 7.06 5.74
CA PHE A 13 -8.28 5.68 5.61
C PHE A 13 -8.32 5.00 6.97
N GLU A 14 -9.14 3.99 7.09
CA GLU A 14 -9.20 3.08 8.23
C GLU A 14 -9.09 1.64 7.73
N ILE A 15 -8.42 0.81 8.53
CA ILE A 15 -8.40 -0.64 8.34
C ILE A 15 -9.21 -1.23 9.49
N CYS A 16 -10.24 -1.98 9.14
CA CYS A 16 -11.17 -2.59 10.07
C CYS A 16 -11.05 -4.12 10.01
N LYS A 17 -11.12 -4.75 11.18
CA LYS A 17 -11.22 -6.20 11.35
C LYS A 17 -12.44 -6.46 12.20
N ASN A 18 -13.42 -7.25 11.70
CA ASN A 18 -14.67 -7.53 12.40
C ASN A 18 -15.38 -6.25 12.87
N ASP A 19 -15.48 -5.24 12.00
CA ASP A 19 -16.05 -3.91 12.26
C ASP A 19 -15.29 -3.04 13.29
N GLU A 20 -14.18 -3.52 13.85
CA GLU A 20 -13.33 -2.73 14.72
C GLU A 20 -12.18 -2.06 13.95
N VAL A 21 -11.98 -0.78 14.22
CA VAL A 21 -10.88 -0.01 13.59
C VAL A 21 -9.56 -0.38 14.25
N VAL A 22 -8.68 -1.05 13.51
CA VAL A 22 -7.35 -1.45 13.99
C VAL A 22 -6.25 -0.47 13.58
N ILE A 23 -6.41 0.22 12.45
CA ILE A 23 -5.44 1.22 11.98
C ILE A 23 -6.16 2.44 11.45
N LYS A 24 -5.64 3.63 11.80
CA LYS A 24 -6.01 4.92 11.20
C LYS A 24 -4.83 5.53 10.49
N GLY A 25 -5.03 5.90 9.23
CA GLY A 25 -4.02 6.56 8.43
C GLY A 25 -4.49 7.92 7.90
N PHE A 26 -3.58 8.88 7.79
CA PHE A 26 -3.90 10.22 7.32
C PHE A 26 -2.72 10.89 6.61
N LYS A 27 -3.02 11.88 5.77
CA LYS A 27 -2.07 12.85 5.23
C LYS A 27 -2.24 14.18 5.95
N PRO A 28 -1.18 14.77 6.52
CA PRO A 28 -1.28 16.02 7.29
C PRO A 28 -1.83 17.20 6.48
N LYS A 29 -1.47 17.25 5.17
CA LYS A 29 -1.87 18.30 4.24
C LYS A 29 -2.16 17.67 2.88
N TRP A 30 -3.07 18.26 2.09
CA TRP A 30 -3.44 17.74 0.76
C TRP A 30 -2.24 17.66 -0.21
N TYR A 31 -1.27 18.56 -0.09
CA TYR A 31 -0.03 18.59 -0.88
C TYR A 31 1.14 17.83 -0.22
N SER A 32 0.92 17.18 0.92
CA SER A 32 1.98 16.45 1.60
C SER A 32 2.36 15.18 0.83
N SER A 33 3.65 15.02 0.55
CA SER A 33 4.21 13.76 0.07
C SER A 33 4.39 12.73 1.20
N ALA A 34 4.05 13.09 2.45
CA ALA A 34 4.13 12.21 3.61
C ALA A 34 2.75 11.68 3.97
N SER A 35 2.70 10.39 4.30
CA SER A 35 1.54 9.74 4.92
C SER A 35 1.92 9.27 6.31
N HIS A 36 0.98 9.36 7.25
CA HIS A 36 1.16 8.92 8.63
C HIS A 36 0.10 7.88 8.96
N PHE A 37 0.42 6.94 9.82
CA PHE A 37 -0.56 6.05 10.41
C PHE A 37 -0.14 5.61 11.82
N PHE A 38 -1.11 5.17 12.61
CA PHE A 38 -0.94 4.74 13.98
C PHE A 38 -1.37 3.28 14.09
N PHE A 39 -0.53 2.48 14.71
CA PHE A 39 -0.79 1.09 14.99
C PHE A 39 0.05 0.64 16.19
N ASN A 40 -0.54 -0.11 17.13
CA ASN A 40 0.12 -0.61 18.34
C ASN A 40 0.91 0.48 19.08
N ASN A 41 0.28 1.63 19.34
CA ASN A 41 0.89 2.79 20.02
C ASN A 41 2.18 3.31 19.36
N GLN A 42 2.39 3.01 18.08
CA GLN A 42 3.53 3.48 17.30
C GLN A 42 3.09 4.36 16.15
N THR A 43 3.92 5.35 15.86
CA THR A 43 3.72 6.24 14.72
C THR A 43 4.57 5.78 13.55
N TYR A 44 3.93 5.66 12.41
CA TYR A 44 4.60 5.35 11.15
C TYR A 44 4.49 6.54 10.20
N LYS A 45 5.54 6.76 9.44
CA LYS A 45 5.62 7.83 8.46
C LYS A 45 6.24 7.32 7.18
N ILE A 46 5.57 7.57 6.07
CA ILE A 46 6.09 7.30 4.72
C ILE A 46 6.32 8.66 4.08
N LYS A 47 7.55 8.96 3.70
CA LYS A 47 7.96 10.26 3.15
C LYS A 47 8.81 10.08 1.91
N LYS A 48 8.54 10.85 0.86
CA LYS A 48 9.35 10.92 -0.36
C LYS A 48 10.79 11.30 -0.04
N LYS A 49 11.79 10.63 -0.62
CA LYS A 49 13.22 10.91 -0.37
C LYS A 49 13.65 12.30 -0.84
N GLY A 50 13.10 12.78 -1.95
CA GLY A 50 13.38 14.09 -2.52
C GLY A 50 12.25 14.56 -3.43
N PHE A 51 12.27 15.81 -3.84
CA PHE A 51 11.20 16.41 -4.65
C PHE A 51 10.99 15.65 -5.97
N PHE A 52 12.07 15.29 -6.65
CA PHE A 52 12.05 14.57 -7.92
C PHE A 52 12.21 13.05 -7.79
N SER A 53 12.37 12.52 -6.57
CA SER A 53 12.55 11.08 -6.36
C SER A 53 11.23 10.31 -6.54
N SER A 54 11.29 9.13 -7.13
CA SER A 54 10.19 8.14 -7.11
C SER A 54 10.24 7.23 -5.87
N GLU A 55 11.24 7.42 -5.01
CA GLU A 55 11.48 6.59 -3.83
C GLU A 55 10.95 7.25 -2.56
N TYR A 56 10.54 6.42 -1.60
CA TYR A 56 10.01 6.86 -0.31
C TYR A 56 10.71 6.12 0.81
N ASN A 57 11.02 6.84 1.89
CA ASN A 57 11.48 6.26 3.13
C ASN A 57 10.30 5.91 4.05
N ILE A 58 10.42 4.78 4.74
CA ILE A 58 9.49 4.30 5.74
C ILE A 58 10.15 4.49 7.11
N PHE A 59 9.47 5.21 8.01
CA PHE A 59 9.92 5.42 9.38
C PHE A 59 8.91 4.81 10.35
N LYS A 60 9.43 4.18 11.42
CA LYS A 60 8.66 3.68 12.57
C LYS A 60 9.20 4.36 13.81
N SER A 61 8.35 5.09 14.54
CA SER A 61 8.74 5.89 15.72
C SER A 61 9.99 6.74 15.50
N GLY A 62 10.06 7.41 14.34
CA GLY A 62 11.17 8.29 13.95
C GLY A 62 12.42 7.59 13.41
N LYS A 63 12.53 6.27 13.52
CA LYS A 63 13.67 5.48 13.00
C LYS A 63 13.37 4.98 11.58
N LEU A 64 14.39 4.99 10.71
CA LEU A 64 14.28 4.41 9.36
C LEU A 64 14.02 2.91 9.47
N ARG A 65 12.93 2.46 8.87
CA ARG A 65 12.48 1.06 8.85
C ARG A 65 12.62 0.41 7.49
N GLY A 66 12.67 1.21 6.44
CA GLY A 66 12.74 0.69 5.08
C GLY A 66 12.49 1.76 4.01
N GLU A 67 12.26 1.29 2.81
CA GLU A 67 12.03 2.15 1.65
C GLU A 67 11.07 1.54 0.65
N PHE A 68 10.28 2.38 -0.03
CA PHE A 68 9.60 1.99 -1.26
C PHE A 68 10.47 2.31 -2.45
N VAL A 69 10.53 1.38 -3.38
CA VAL A 69 11.27 1.51 -4.63
C VAL A 69 10.31 1.24 -5.79
N HIS A 70 10.33 2.12 -6.76
CA HIS A 70 9.67 1.89 -8.04
C HIS A 70 10.73 1.82 -9.12
N ASN A 71 10.79 0.67 -9.79
CA ASN A 71 11.62 0.48 -10.96
C ASN A 71 10.72 0.10 -12.14
N TRP A 72 10.87 0.78 -13.26
CA TRP A 72 10.06 0.53 -14.46
C TRP A 72 10.20 -0.91 -15.00
N LYS A 73 11.33 -1.61 -14.69
CA LYS A 73 11.56 -3.00 -15.08
C LYS A 73 11.01 -4.01 -14.08
N THR A 74 11.16 -3.74 -12.78
CA THR A 74 10.82 -4.68 -11.70
C THR A 74 9.50 -4.35 -11.00
N GLY A 75 8.88 -3.22 -11.38
CA GLY A 75 7.62 -2.79 -10.80
C GLY A 75 7.76 -2.11 -9.44
N TYR A 76 6.75 -2.29 -8.61
CA TYR A 76 6.65 -1.69 -7.28
C TYR A 76 7.13 -2.67 -6.22
N ALA A 77 8.00 -2.22 -5.35
CA ALA A 77 8.56 -3.02 -4.27
C ALA A 77 8.81 -2.17 -3.02
N PHE A 78 8.97 -2.82 -1.88
CA PHE A 78 9.54 -2.19 -0.70
C PHE A 78 10.51 -3.13 0.01
N LYS A 79 11.47 -2.52 0.70
CA LYS A 79 12.46 -3.21 1.51
C LYS A 79 12.28 -2.79 2.96
N LEU A 80 12.27 -3.75 3.86
CA LEU A 80 12.18 -3.51 5.30
C LEU A 80 13.43 -4.01 5.99
N LEU A 81 13.87 -3.24 6.98
CA LEU A 81 14.95 -3.64 7.89
C LEU A 81 14.33 -4.31 9.11
N ASP A 82 14.78 -5.48 9.47
CA ASP A 82 14.42 -6.12 10.73
C ASP A 82 15.25 -5.56 11.92
N ALA A 83 15.02 -6.11 13.12
CA ALA A 83 15.76 -5.71 14.32
C ALA A 83 17.26 -6.01 14.22
N ASN A 84 17.65 -7.02 13.44
CA ASN A 84 19.03 -7.46 13.22
C ASN A 84 19.68 -6.74 12.03
N LYS A 85 19.00 -5.73 11.44
CA LYS A 85 19.38 -5.02 10.22
C LYS A 85 19.44 -5.90 8.97
N SER A 86 18.86 -7.09 8.98
CA SER A 86 18.63 -7.87 7.78
C SER A 86 17.55 -7.21 6.94
N THR A 87 17.70 -7.28 5.63
CA THR A 87 16.77 -6.66 4.68
C THR A 87 15.83 -7.73 4.13
N HIS A 88 14.53 -7.50 4.25
CA HIS A 88 13.49 -8.29 3.61
C HIS A 88 12.87 -7.48 2.48
N SER A 89 12.83 -8.05 1.30
CA SER A 89 12.26 -7.41 0.12
C SER A 89 10.87 -7.96 -0.17
N TYR A 90 9.98 -7.08 -0.60
CA TYR A 90 8.62 -7.45 -0.97
C TYR A 90 8.31 -6.83 -2.33
N SER A 91 7.75 -7.60 -3.24
CA SER A 91 7.35 -7.15 -4.56
C SER A 91 5.83 -7.17 -4.71
N MET A 92 5.28 -6.21 -5.44
CA MET A 92 3.85 -6.08 -5.66
C MET A 92 3.51 -6.32 -7.12
N LYS A 93 2.59 -7.24 -7.37
CA LYS A 93 1.99 -7.47 -8.68
C LYS A 93 0.55 -7.01 -8.69
N VAL A 94 0.15 -6.27 -9.72
CA VAL A 94 -1.23 -5.80 -9.90
C VAL A 94 -1.80 -6.42 -11.16
N GLU A 95 -2.93 -7.10 -11.02
CA GLU A 95 -3.67 -7.74 -12.09
C GLU A 95 -5.04 -7.10 -12.24
N LYS A 96 -5.47 -6.89 -13.48
CA LYS A 96 -6.83 -6.48 -13.78
C LYS A 96 -7.72 -7.70 -13.85
N SER A 97 -8.88 -7.65 -13.21
CA SER A 97 -9.88 -8.71 -13.38
C SER A 97 -10.39 -8.73 -14.82
N ASN A 98 -10.34 -9.90 -15.45
CA ASN A 98 -10.80 -10.12 -16.82
C ASN A 98 -12.33 -10.13 -16.91
N GLY A 99 -12.97 -8.97 -16.78
CA GLY A 99 -14.41 -8.84 -16.94
C GLY A 99 -14.75 -7.55 -17.67
N TRP A 100 -15.56 -7.64 -18.72
CA TRP A 100 -15.97 -6.53 -19.61
C TRP A 100 -16.57 -5.31 -18.89
N LEU A 101 -17.01 -5.45 -17.64
CA LEU A 101 -17.60 -4.39 -16.83
C LEU A 101 -16.94 -4.20 -15.46
N LYS A 102 -15.79 -4.85 -15.20
CA LYS A 102 -15.18 -4.82 -13.87
C LYS A 102 -13.83 -4.13 -13.92
N ASN A 103 -13.76 -2.92 -13.38
CA ASN A 103 -12.50 -2.24 -13.04
C ASN A 103 -11.93 -2.77 -11.71
N ASP A 104 -12.07 -4.09 -11.48
CA ASP A 104 -11.53 -4.71 -10.30
C ASP A 104 -10.03 -4.90 -10.48
N LEU A 105 -9.26 -4.54 -9.46
CA LEU A 105 -7.83 -4.74 -9.40
C LEU A 105 -7.52 -5.69 -8.25
N LEU A 106 -6.70 -6.70 -8.54
CA LEU A 106 -6.10 -7.56 -7.53
C LEU A 106 -4.63 -7.20 -7.41
N CYS A 107 -4.22 -6.81 -6.21
CA CYS A 107 -2.84 -6.52 -5.88
C CYS A 107 -2.33 -7.62 -4.95
N THR A 108 -1.33 -8.37 -5.36
CA THR A 108 -0.71 -9.43 -4.55
C THR A 108 0.70 -9.01 -4.16
N LEU A 109 1.01 -9.16 -2.88
CA LEU A 109 2.34 -8.96 -2.32
C LEU A 109 3.06 -10.29 -2.22
N PHE A 110 4.31 -10.33 -2.67
CA PHE A 110 5.19 -11.49 -2.63
C PHE A 110 6.41 -11.18 -1.76
N ASP A 111 6.88 -12.19 -1.02
CA ASP A 111 8.14 -12.13 -0.25
C ASP A 111 9.39 -12.38 -1.13
N ASP A 112 10.56 -12.41 -0.50
CA ASP A 112 11.85 -12.70 -1.14
C ASP A 112 11.91 -14.10 -1.83
N ASN A 113 11.10 -15.04 -1.37
CA ASN A 113 11.00 -16.39 -1.92
C ASN A 113 9.93 -16.53 -2.99
N ASN A 114 9.30 -15.40 -3.38
CA ASN A 114 8.20 -15.35 -4.32
C ASN A 114 6.93 -16.09 -3.83
N ASN A 115 6.75 -16.19 -2.51
CA ASN A 115 5.50 -16.67 -1.93
C ASN A 115 4.52 -15.49 -1.78
N ALA A 116 3.26 -15.71 -2.12
CA ALA A 116 2.21 -14.73 -1.89
C ALA A 116 1.92 -14.62 -0.39
N VAL A 117 2.06 -13.41 0.17
CA VAL A 117 1.90 -13.16 1.61
C VAL A 117 0.58 -12.47 1.96
N LEU A 118 0.11 -11.59 1.10
CA LEU A 118 -1.20 -10.95 1.24
C LEU A 118 -1.73 -10.47 -0.12
N SER A 119 -3.05 -10.24 -0.18
CA SER A 119 -3.69 -9.63 -1.34
C SER A 119 -4.58 -8.45 -0.94
N LEU A 120 -4.68 -7.46 -1.84
CA LEU A 120 -5.63 -6.36 -1.77
C LEU A 120 -6.55 -6.45 -2.99
N ARG A 121 -7.84 -6.50 -2.75
CA ARG A 121 -8.86 -6.48 -3.80
C ARG A 121 -9.55 -5.13 -3.80
N TYR A 122 -9.40 -4.40 -4.90
CA TYR A 122 -10.10 -3.15 -5.15
C TYR A 122 -11.25 -3.39 -6.12
N VAL A 123 -12.47 -3.03 -5.69
CA VAL A 123 -13.68 -3.26 -6.45
C VAL A 123 -14.43 -1.94 -6.61
N TRP A 124 -14.81 -1.61 -7.84
CA TRP A 124 -15.63 -0.46 -8.14
C TRP A 124 -17.05 -0.91 -8.49
N LYS A 125 -18.00 -0.68 -7.59
CA LYS A 125 -19.41 -1.03 -7.80
C LYS A 125 -20.33 0.16 -7.53
N LYS A 126 -21.30 0.44 -8.42
CA LYS A 126 -22.35 1.44 -8.21
C LYS A 126 -21.82 2.79 -7.69
N TRP A 127 -20.77 3.31 -8.31
CA TRP A 127 -20.13 4.59 -7.96
C TRP A 127 -19.43 4.60 -6.59
N LYS A 128 -19.24 3.45 -5.97
CA LYS A 128 -18.48 3.30 -4.71
C LYS A 128 -17.28 2.38 -4.93
N ALA A 129 -16.15 2.83 -4.41
CA ALA A 129 -14.95 2.00 -4.30
C ALA A 129 -15.01 1.24 -2.97
N SER A 130 -14.74 -0.06 -3.01
CA SER A 130 -14.48 -0.87 -1.84
C SER A 130 -13.11 -1.52 -1.97
N MET A 131 -12.45 -1.71 -0.85
CA MET A 131 -11.16 -2.37 -0.81
C MET A 131 -11.17 -3.38 0.33
N GLN A 132 -10.77 -4.60 0.02
CA GLN A 132 -10.66 -5.69 0.97
C GLN A 132 -9.24 -6.25 0.91
N ALA A 133 -8.76 -6.74 2.04
CA ALA A 133 -7.48 -7.39 2.14
C ALA A 133 -7.63 -8.79 2.69
N GLU A 134 -6.81 -9.70 2.20
CA GLU A 134 -6.67 -11.05 2.68
C GLU A 134 -5.21 -11.31 3.04
N ILE A 135 -4.95 -11.76 4.26
CA ILE A 135 -3.64 -12.25 4.66
C ILE A 135 -3.59 -13.72 4.26
N ILE A 136 -2.76 -14.05 3.28
CA ILE A 136 -2.65 -15.38 2.69
C ILE A 136 -1.82 -16.29 3.61
N ASP A 137 -0.71 -15.77 4.13
CA ASP A 137 0.17 -16.50 5.04
C ASP A 137 0.08 -15.90 6.45
N SER A 138 -0.36 -16.71 7.42
CA SER A 138 -0.53 -16.30 8.81
C SER A 138 0.78 -15.94 9.52
N VAL A 139 1.94 -16.42 9.05
CA VAL A 139 3.27 -16.01 9.53
C VAL A 139 3.48 -14.52 9.31
N TYR A 140 2.83 -13.96 8.29
CA TYR A 140 2.85 -12.55 7.95
C TYR A 140 1.62 -11.80 8.48
N GLU A 141 0.97 -12.25 9.55
CA GLU A 141 -0.14 -11.52 10.20
C GLU A 141 0.38 -10.19 10.78
N ASN A 142 0.89 -9.38 9.88
CA ASN A 142 1.54 -8.12 10.15
C ASN A 142 0.78 -6.99 9.45
N TYR A 143 -0.03 -6.28 10.22
CA TYR A 143 -0.76 -5.12 9.73
C TYR A 143 0.16 -4.02 9.16
N GLU A 144 1.46 -3.99 9.53
CA GLU A 144 2.42 -3.08 8.91
C GLU A 144 2.57 -3.38 7.42
N LEU A 145 2.71 -4.67 7.03
CA LEU A 145 2.81 -5.08 5.63
C LEU A 145 1.56 -4.68 4.85
N LEU A 146 0.38 -4.84 5.46
CA LEU A 146 -0.88 -4.44 4.85
C LEU A 146 -0.91 -2.94 4.54
N VAL A 147 -0.50 -2.09 5.50
CA VAL A 147 -0.45 -0.64 5.29
C VAL A 147 0.58 -0.27 4.22
N TYR A 148 1.77 -0.90 4.24
CA TYR A 148 2.79 -0.64 3.22
C TYR A 148 2.31 -1.03 1.83
N THR A 149 1.64 -2.18 1.71
CA THR A 149 1.05 -2.62 0.44
C THR A 149 -0.04 -1.67 -0.03
N LEU A 150 -0.92 -1.22 0.88
CA LEU A 150 -1.95 -0.22 0.57
C LEU A 150 -1.33 1.09 0.04
N MET A 151 -0.25 1.57 0.68
CA MET A 151 0.43 2.78 0.24
C MET A 151 1.10 2.59 -1.13
N LEU A 152 1.74 1.45 -1.36
CA LEU A 152 2.36 1.11 -2.63
C LEU A 152 1.30 1.02 -3.74
N PHE A 153 0.14 0.41 -3.45
CA PHE A 153 -0.97 0.34 -4.38
C PHE A 153 -1.55 1.72 -4.73
N LYS A 154 -1.64 2.63 -3.75
CA LYS A 154 -2.03 4.02 -4.01
C LYS A 154 -1.04 4.76 -4.90
N LEU A 155 0.26 4.53 -4.72
CA LEU A 155 1.29 5.10 -5.60
C LEU A 155 1.16 4.55 -7.03
N TYR A 156 0.88 3.26 -7.17
CA TYR A 156 0.59 2.64 -8.46
C TYR A 156 -0.61 3.30 -9.13
N GLN A 157 -1.74 3.47 -8.44
CA GLN A 157 -2.94 4.10 -8.98
C GLN A 157 -2.68 5.54 -9.42
N GLN A 158 -1.92 6.31 -8.65
CA GLN A 158 -1.53 7.69 -8.99
C GLN A 158 -0.67 7.75 -10.26
N ALA A 159 0.28 6.82 -10.41
CA ALA A 159 1.11 6.76 -11.62
C ALA A 159 0.28 6.40 -12.86
N GLN A 160 -0.68 5.48 -12.74
CA GLN A 160 -1.57 5.12 -13.85
C GLN A 160 -2.46 6.29 -14.27
N SER A 161 -3.02 7.04 -13.33
CA SER A 161 -3.86 8.21 -13.63
C SER A 161 -3.07 9.36 -14.26
N ALA A 162 -1.81 9.56 -13.87
CA ALA A 162 -0.93 10.56 -14.48
C ALA A 162 -0.54 10.17 -15.92
N GLY A 163 -0.33 8.88 -16.20
CA GLY A 163 -0.05 8.37 -17.55
C GLY A 163 -1.24 8.46 -18.50
N ALA A 164 -2.46 8.25 -18.01
CA ALA A 164 -3.67 8.35 -18.82
C ALA A 164 -3.96 9.78 -19.30
N GLY A 165 -3.49 10.80 -18.58
CA GLY A 165 -3.63 12.20 -18.98
C GLY A 165 -2.69 12.64 -20.13
N MET A 166 -1.69 11.83 -20.50
CA MET A 166 -0.77 12.13 -21.59
C MET A 166 -1.15 11.53 -22.95
N VAL A 167 -2.24 10.79 -23.04
CA VAL A 167 -2.69 10.12 -24.29
C VAL A 167 -3.88 10.84 -24.95
N SER A 168 -4.20 12.05 -24.52
CA SER A 168 -5.28 12.86 -25.11
C SER A 168 -4.67 14.03 -25.90
N TYR A 169 -4.02 13.73 -27.04
CA TYR A 169 -3.81 14.67 -28.16
C TYR A 169 -3.77 13.89 -29.47
#